data_0f5be67d054d39b3e6890336a7a14244
#
_entry.id   0f5be67d054d39b3e6890336a7a14244
#
_cell.length_a   1.000
_cell.length_b   1.000
_cell.length_c   1.000
_cell.angle_alpha   90.00
_cell.angle_beta   90.00
_cell.angle_gamma   90.00
#
_symmetry.space_group_name_H-M   'P 1'
#
loop_
_entity.id
_entity.type
_entity.pdbx_description
1 polymer ?
#
loop_
_entity_poly.entity_id
_entity_poly.type
_entity_poly.pdbx_seq_one_letter_code
_entity_poly.pdbx_strand_id
1 'polypeptide(L)'
;KVHSQLGRYDLIKKEKPDTIIGVLGCMAQSLKHDLLENKPYVDIILGPDSYRKLPELLNRKTVDTESFVDTTLSRFEVYDDLFPSRNEGINAWISIMRGCDKFCTFCIVPFTRGRERSRSIEGIVLEATKAVEDGFTEITLLGQNVNSYRHEKQEFHHLLASVAQIPGIKRIRYTS
;
A
#
# COMPACT_ATOMS: atom_id res chain seq x y z
N LYS A 1 -6.07 2.24 18.76
CA LYS A 1 -6.72 1.14 18.02
C LYS A 1 -5.72 0.03 17.64
N VAL A 2 -4.60 0.34 16.93
CA VAL A 2 -3.59 -0.67 16.53
C VAL A 2 -2.93 -1.31 17.77
N HIS A 3 -2.46 -0.54 18.73
CA HIS A 3 -1.85 -1.06 19.96
C HIS A 3 -2.78 -2.01 20.74
N SER A 4 -4.09 -1.72 20.77
CA SER A 4 -5.08 -2.60 21.40
C SER A 4 -5.24 -3.92 20.64
N GLN A 5 -5.20 -3.88 19.29
CA GLN A 5 -5.24 -5.10 18.49
C GLN A 5 -3.97 -5.94 18.66
N LEU A 6 -2.80 -5.30 18.71
CA LEU A 6 -1.54 -6.01 18.96
C LEU A 6 -1.54 -6.73 20.32
N GLY A 7 -2.07 -6.10 21.39
CA GLY A 7 -2.24 -6.76 22.68
C GLY A 7 -3.15 -8.00 22.61
N ARG A 8 -4.19 -7.98 21.75
CA ARG A 8 -5.05 -9.14 21.53
C ARG A 8 -4.31 -10.27 20.78
N TYR A 9 -3.49 -9.93 19.79
CA TYR A 9 -2.67 -10.92 19.08
C TYR A 9 -1.59 -11.54 19.95
N ASP A 10 -1.03 -10.81 20.91
CA ASP A 10 -0.13 -11.36 21.92
C ASP A 10 -0.78 -12.53 22.69
N LEU A 11 -2.04 -12.39 23.11
CA LEU A 11 -2.77 -13.47 23.77
C LEU A 11 -2.94 -14.68 22.86
N ILE A 12 -3.29 -14.46 21.59
CA ILE A 12 -3.42 -15.54 20.59
C ILE A 12 -2.08 -16.26 20.41
N LYS A 13 -0.97 -15.51 20.33
CA LYS A 13 0.37 -16.09 20.17
C LYS A 13 0.81 -16.90 21.38
N LYS A 14 0.40 -16.51 22.60
CA LYS A 14 0.65 -17.30 23.81
C LYS A 14 -0.06 -18.66 23.79
N GLU A 15 -1.27 -18.72 23.22
CA GLU A 15 -2.02 -19.96 23.02
C GLU A 15 -1.50 -20.78 21.83
N LYS A 16 -1.02 -20.09 20.77
CA LYS A 16 -0.51 -20.68 19.52
C LYS A 16 0.85 -20.08 19.19
N PRO A 17 1.96 -20.61 19.75
CA PRO A 17 3.30 -20.03 19.60
C PRO A 17 3.80 -19.87 18.16
N ASP A 18 3.34 -20.73 17.25
CA ASP A 18 3.69 -20.68 15.81
C ASP A 18 3.00 -19.56 15.05
N THR A 19 2.14 -18.77 15.71
CA THR A 19 1.48 -17.61 15.09
C THR A 19 2.49 -16.53 14.74
N ILE A 20 2.56 -16.15 13.47
CA ILE A 20 3.39 -15.03 12.99
C ILE A 20 2.58 -13.73 13.07
N ILE A 21 3.10 -12.74 13.78
CA ILE A 21 2.49 -11.40 13.87
C ILE A 21 3.30 -10.40 13.06
N GLY A 22 2.69 -9.88 11.98
CA GLY A 22 3.27 -8.84 11.14
C GLY A 22 2.59 -7.48 11.30
N VAL A 23 3.38 -6.41 11.37
CA VAL A 23 2.90 -5.02 11.32
C VAL A 23 3.41 -4.37 10.06
N LEU A 24 2.49 -3.97 9.18
CA LEU A 24 2.81 -3.43 7.87
C LEU A 24 2.24 -2.02 7.70
N GLY A 25 2.95 -1.18 6.94
CA GLY A 25 2.46 0.13 6.49
C GLY A 25 3.07 1.33 7.20
N CYS A 26 2.36 2.47 7.14
CA CYS A 26 2.90 3.75 7.60
C CYS A 26 3.23 3.79 9.09
N MET A 27 2.47 3.08 9.94
CA MET A 27 2.78 2.98 11.37
C MET A 27 4.05 2.17 11.61
N ALA A 28 4.23 1.05 10.90
CA ALA A 28 5.46 0.27 10.92
C ALA A 28 6.66 1.12 10.49
N GLN A 29 6.50 1.89 9.43
CA GLN A 29 7.51 2.86 8.94
C GLN A 29 7.86 3.93 9.96
N SER A 30 6.89 4.45 10.68
CA SER A 30 7.08 5.53 11.66
C SER A 30 7.74 5.05 12.95
N LEU A 31 7.31 3.89 13.47
CA LEU A 31 7.76 3.38 14.76
C LEU A 31 9.02 2.51 14.67
N LYS A 32 9.24 1.83 13.53
CA LYS A 32 10.44 1.02 13.28
C LYS A 32 10.80 0.10 14.47
N HIS A 33 12.03 0.24 14.98
CA HIS A 33 12.53 -0.57 16.09
C HIS A 33 11.82 -0.34 17.42
N ASP A 34 11.32 0.89 17.69
CA ASP A 34 10.57 1.20 18.91
C ASP A 34 9.35 0.28 19.08
N LEU A 35 8.79 -0.19 17.95
CA LEU A 35 7.67 -1.14 17.98
C LEU A 35 8.11 -2.50 18.52
N LEU A 36 9.30 -3.00 18.19
CA LEU A 36 9.83 -4.27 18.72
C LEU A 36 10.18 -4.16 20.21
N GLU A 37 10.80 -3.06 20.61
CA GLU A 37 11.16 -2.84 22.04
C GLU A 37 9.91 -2.88 22.91
N ASN A 38 8.82 -2.26 22.46
CA ASN A 38 7.56 -2.22 23.19
C ASN A 38 6.65 -3.43 22.96
N LYS A 39 6.88 -4.22 21.90
CA LYS A 39 6.04 -5.35 21.48
C LYS A 39 6.91 -6.51 20.94
N PRO A 40 7.69 -7.18 21.82
CA PRO A 40 8.67 -8.21 21.42
C PRO A 40 8.04 -9.45 20.79
N TYR A 41 6.72 -9.59 20.86
CA TYR A 41 5.97 -10.66 20.20
C TYR A 41 5.67 -10.40 18.72
N VAL A 42 6.02 -9.22 18.19
CA VAL A 42 5.90 -8.92 16.76
C VAL A 42 7.08 -9.53 16.01
N ASP A 43 6.80 -10.29 14.97
CA ASP A 43 7.79 -11.04 14.20
C ASP A 43 8.28 -10.27 12.96
N ILE A 44 7.39 -9.52 12.31
CA ILE A 44 7.69 -8.86 11.02
C ILE A 44 7.21 -7.40 11.09
N ILE A 45 8.09 -6.47 10.75
CA ILE A 45 7.77 -5.04 10.60
C ILE A 45 8.18 -4.61 9.20
N LEU A 46 7.20 -4.22 8.36
CA LEU A 46 7.45 -3.76 7.00
C LEU A 46 6.91 -2.36 6.76
N GLY A 47 7.77 -1.50 6.25
CA GLY A 47 7.37 -0.22 5.67
C GLY A 47 6.55 -0.42 4.38
N PRO A 48 5.88 0.65 3.89
CA PRO A 48 4.99 0.54 2.73
C PRO A 48 5.69 0.17 1.42
N ASP A 49 7.00 0.30 1.33
CA ASP A 49 7.78 -0.02 0.12
C ASP A 49 8.45 -1.39 0.17
N SER A 50 8.24 -2.17 1.25
CA SER A 50 8.91 -3.47 1.47
C SER A 50 7.98 -4.68 1.33
N TYR A 51 6.74 -4.51 0.86
CA TYR A 51 5.73 -5.58 0.81
C TYR A 51 6.12 -6.77 -0.08
N ARG A 52 6.93 -6.54 -1.13
CA ARG A 52 7.43 -7.63 -1.99
C ARG A 52 8.24 -8.69 -1.24
N LYS A 53 8.82 -8.32 -0.11
CA LYS A 53 9.62 -9.24 0.72
C LYS A 53 8.76 -10.13 1.62
N LEU A 54 7.47 -9.81 1.78
CA LEU A 54 6.60 -10.52 2.72
C LEU A 54 6.54 -12.04 2.46
N PRO A 55 6.38 -12.56 1.21
CA PRO A 55 6.36 -14.00 0.98
C PRO A 55 7.65 -14.71 1.40
N GLU A 56 8.81 -14.13 1.08
CA GLU A 56 10.11 -14.67 1.49
C GLU A 56 10.25 -14.68 3.01
N LEU A 57 9.87 -13.57 3.68
CA LEU A 57 9.96 -13.44 5.12
C LEU A 57 9.05 -14.42 5.87
N LEU A 58 7.84 -14.66 5.35
CA LEU A 58 6.94 -15.66 5.92
C LEU A 58 7.56 -17.07 5.83
N ASN A 59 8.18 -17.41 4.71
CA ASN A 59 8.86 -18.69 4.53
C ASN A 59 10.09 -18.83 5.46
N ARG A 60 10.88 -17.76 5.64
CA ARG A 60 12.03 -17.75 6.55
C ARG A 60 11.61 -17.85 8.01
N LYS A 61 10.54 -17.20 8.40
CA LYS A 61 10.06 -17.16 9.80
C LYS A 61 9.62 -18.53 10.32
N THR A 62 9.28 -19.47 9.45
CA THR A 62 9.02 -20.88 9.83
C THR A 62 10.27 -21.59 10.33
N VAL A 63 11.47 -21.04 10.07
CA VAL A 63 12.76 -21.63 10.45
C VAL A 63 13.51 -20.77 11.46
N ASP A 64 13.41 -19.43 11.33
CA ASP A 64 14.11 -18.42 12.13
C ASP A 64 13.22 -17.82 13.22
N THR A 65 13.74 -17.69 14.43
CA THR A 65 13.03 -17.08 15.57
C THR A 65 13.23 -15.56 15.66
N GLU A 66 14.20 -15.00 14.95
CA GLU A 66 14.50 -13.57 15.01
C GLU A 66 13.42 -12.70 14.33
N SER A 67 13.11 -11.55 14.93
CA SER A 67 12.19 -10.56 14.35
C SER A 67 12.86 -9.84 13.19
N PHE A 68 12.08 -9.54 12.15
CA PHE A 68 12.55 -8.87 10.94
C PHE A 68 11.96 -7.48 10.78
N VAL A 69 12.82 -6.49 10.52
CA VAL A 69 12.41 -5.09 10.26
C VAL A 69 12.97 -4.61 8.93
N ASP A 70 12.09 -4.20 8.02
CA ASP A 70 12.48 -3.47 6.82
C ASP A 70 11.55 -2.27 6.59
N THR A 71 12.09 -1.11 6.84
CA THR A 71 11.42 0.19 6.67
C THR A 71 12.17 1.07 5.66
N THR A 72 12.86 0.43 4.71
CA THR A 72 13.56 1.15 3.64
C THR A 72 12.57 1.81 2.69
N LEU A 73 12.70 3.12 2.51
CA LEU A 73 11.90 3.84 1.51
C LEU A 73 12.55 3.71 0.14
N SER A 74 11.79 3.24 -0.83
CA SER A 74 12.20 3.16 -2.22
C SER A 74 11.98 4.49 -2.93
N ARG A 75 12.83 4.79 -3.92
CA ARG A 75 12.61 5.90 -4.86
C ARG A 75 11.81 5.49 -6.10
N PHE A 76 11.63 4.18 -6.30
CA PHE A 76 11.08 3.63 -7.55
C PHE A 76 9.86 2.74 -7.35
N GLU A 77 9.67 2.14 -6.16
CA GLU A 77 8.58 1.19 -5.93
C GLU A 77 7.20 1.85 -5.99
N VAL A 78 6.40 1.41 -6.94
CA VAL A 78 5.01 1.85 -7.14
C VAL A 78 4.01 0.69 -7.19
N TYR A 79 4.50 -0.58 -7.18
CA TYR A 79 3.69 -1.80 -7.28
C TYR A 79 2.83 -1.86 -8.55
N ASP A 80 3.39 -1.46 -9.69
CA ASP A 80 2.66 -1.34 -10.96
C ASP A 80 2.18 -2.68 -11.53
N ASP A 81 2.85 -3.77 -11.12
CA ASP A 81 2.58 -5.14 -11.53
C ASP A 81 1.72 -5.95 -10.54
N LEU A 82 1.32 -5.35 -9.40
CA LEU A 82 0.51 -6.02 -8.38
C LEU A 82 -0.94 -5.55 -8.43
N PHE A 83 -1.83 -6.47 -8.80
CA PHE A 83 -3.26 -6.21 -8.79
C PHE A 83 -3.89 -6.70 -7.49
N PRO A 84 -4.63 -5.84 -6.76
CA PRO A 84 -5.35 -6.26 -5.56
C PRO A 84 -6.43 -7.28 -5.89
N SER A 85 -6.61 -8.29 -5.04
CA SER A 85 -7.79 -9.13 -5.08
C SER A 85 -9.02 -8.30 -4.66
N ARG A 86 -10.06 -8.31 -5.48
CA ARG A 86 -11.34 -7.63 -5.24
C ARG A 86 -12.44 -8.67 -5.26
N ASN A 87 -13.15 -8.83 -4.15
CA ASN A 87 -14.12 -9.91 -4.02
C ASN A 87 -15.55 -9.45 -4.35
N GLU A 88 -15.93 -8.22 -3.97
CA GLU A 88 -17.30 -7.72 -4.12
C GLU A 88 -17.33 -6.20 -4.23
N GLY A 89 -18.43 -5.67 -4.83
CA GLY A 89 -18.70 -4.25 -4.90
C GLY A 89 -18.83 -3.71 -6.34
N ILE A 90 -19.21 -2.45 -6.43
CA ILE A 90 -19.36 -1.74 -7.71
C ILE A 90 -18.18 -0.80 -7.98
N ASN A 91 -17.35 -0.52 -6.95
CA ASN A 91 -16.28 0.46 -6.99
C ASN A 91 -14.91 -0.19 -6.76
N ALA A 92 -14.02 -0.09 -7.72
CA ALA A 92 -12.63 -0.50 -7.59
C ALA A 92 -11.74 0.67 -7.18
N TRP A 93 -10.93 0.45 -6.14
CA TRP A 93 -9.96 1.40 -5.62
C TRP A 93 -8.59 1.14 -6.26
N ILE A 94 -8.06 2.12 -6.98
CA ILE A 94 -6.79 2.00 -7.71
C ILE A 94 -5.81 3.06 -7.23
N SER A 95 -4.71 2.63 -6.65
CA SER A 95 -3.61 3.52 -6.29
C SER A 95 -2.86 3.94 -7.56
N ILE A 96 -2.80 5.25 -7.82
CA ILE A 96 -2.15 5.79 -9.02
C ILE A 96 -0.78 6.40 -8.72
N MET A 97 -0.52 6.71 -7.46
CA MET A 97 0.71 7.32 -7.01
C MET A 97 0.97 7.06 -5.53
N ARG A 98 2.19 7.25 -5.09
CA ARG A 98 2.65 7.07 -3.72
C ARG A 98 3.57 8.21 -3.30
N GLY A 99 3.57 8.53 -1.99
CA GLY A 99 4.38 9.60 -1.45
C GLY A 99 3.84 10.99 -1.74
N CYS A 100 4.50 12.02 -1.22
CA CYS A 100 4.09 13.41 -1.42
C CYS A 100 5.25 14.36 -1.21
N ASP A 101 5.38 15.34 -2.10
CA ASP A 101 6.47 16.34 -2.09
C ASP A 101 6.03 17.69 -1.51
N LYS A 102 4.85 17.79 -0.91
CA LYS A 102 4.33 19.07 -0.39
C LYS A 102 4.96 19.48 0.94
N PHE A 103 5.46 18.52 1.74
CA PHE A 103 6.12 18.77 3.02
C PHE A 103 5.37 19.75 3.95
N CYS A 104 4.03 19.64 4.00
CA CYS A 104 3.22 20.43 4.93
C CYS A 104 3.69 20.20 6.37
N THR A 105 3.75 21.25 7.20
CA THR A 105 4.38 21.27 8.55
C THR A 105 3.89 20.18 9.50
N PHE A 106 2.63 19.79 9.38
CA PHE A 106 1.98 18.78 10.24
C PHE A 106 1.95 17.37 9.62
N CYS A 107 2.44 17.19 8.39
CA CYS A 107 2.20 15.99 7.63
C CYS A 107 3.35 14.99 7.72
N ILE A 108 3.05 13.76 8.15
CA ILE A 108 4.02 12.67 8.26
C ILE A 108 4.25 11.92 6.93
N VAL A 109 3.42 12.15 5.91
CA VAL A 109 3.43 11.38 4.66
C VAL A 109 4.82 11.33 3.97
N PRO A 110 5.56 12.45 3.80
CA PRO A 110 6.89 12.40 3.19
C PRO A 110 7.87 11.47 3.92
N PHE A 111 7.71 11.32 5.23
CA PHE A 111 8.58 10.49 6.07
C PHE A 111 8.15 9.02 6.12
N THR A 112 6.88 8.73 5.88
CA THR A 112 6.35 7.36 5.96
C THR A 112 6.11 6.72 4.60
N ARG A 113 5.93 7.51 3.54
CA ARG A 113 5.70 7.05 2.17
C ARG A 113 6.74 7.55 1.17
N GLY A 114 7.66 8.42 1.62
CA GLY A 114 8.73 8.99 0.80
C GLY A 114 8.26 10.03 -0.22
N ARG A 115 9.13 10.28 -1.20
CA ARG A 115 8.89 11.21 -2.29
C ARG A 115 7.76 10.74 -3.20
N GLU A 116 7.16 11.68 -3.91
CA GLU A 116 6.09 11.41 -4.87
C GLU A 116 6.58 10.52 -6.03
N ARG A 117 5.83 9.47 -6.32
CA ARG A 117 6.08 8.51 -7.41
C ARG A 117 4.74 8.11 -8.01
N SER A 118 4.60 8.29 -9.31
CA SER A 118 3.40 7.93 -10.06
C SER A 118 3.61 6.61 -10.80
N ARG A 119 2.55 5.83 -10.90
CA ARG A 119 2.48 4.64 -11.76
C ARG A 119 2.31 5.05 -13.22
N SER A 120 2.61 4.15 -14.14
CA SER A 120 2.36 4.35 -15.56
C SER A 120 0.85 4.43 -15.86
N ILE A 121 0.45 5.20 -16.88
CA ILE A 121 -0.95 5.22 -17.34
C ILE A 121 -1.36 3.83 -17.83
N GLU A 122 -0.48 3.15 -18.53
CA GLU A 122 -0.69 1.82 -19.07
C GLU A 122 -1.02 0.81 -17.97
N GLY A 123 -0.23 0.79 -16.87
CA GLY A 123 -0.46 -0.08 -15.73
C GLY A 123 -1.78 0.21 -15.00
N ILE A 124 -2.13 1.49 -14.86
CA ILE A 124 -3.40 1.91 -14.25
C ILE A 124 -4.59 1.53 -15.13
N VAL A 125 -4.50 1.75 -16.45
CA VAL A 125 -5.55 1.38 -17.41
C VAL A 125 -5.74 -0.14 -17.45
N LEU A 126 -4.65 -0.90 -17.43
CA LEU A 126 -4.72 -2.37 -17.38
C LEU A 126 -5.44 -2.86 -16.11
N GLU A 127 -5.10 -2.30 -14.95
CA GLU A 127 -5.77 -2.63 -13.68
C GLU A 127 -7.25 -2.22 -13.69
N ALA A 128 -7.58 -1.06 -14.24
CA ALA A 128 -8.95 -0.58 -14.36
C ALA A 128 -9.79 -1.45 -15.32
N THR A 129 -9.20 -1.86 -16.45
CA THR A 129 -9.84 -2.77 -17.41
C THR A 129 -10.15 -4.11 -16.77
N LYS A 130 -9.19 -4.70 -16.07
CA LYS A 130 -9.39 -5.94 -15.33
C LYS A 130 -10.48 -5.81 -14.26
N ALA A 131 -10.53 -4.68 -13.55
CA ALA A 131 -11.61 -4.43 -12.59
C ALA A 131 -12.98 -4.40 -13.26
N VAL A 132 -13.09 -3.83 -14.47
CA VAL A 132 -14.36 -3.83 -15.25
C VAL A 132 -14.73 -5.25 -15.69
N GLU A 133 -13.76 -6.05 -16.13
CA GLU A 133 -13.98 -7.47 -16.48
C GLU A 133 -14.48 -8.27 -15.26
N ASP A 134 -14.02 -7.93 -14.05
CA ASP A 134 -14.47 -8.49 -12.79
C ASP A 134 -15.85 -7.93 -12.32
N GLY A 135 -16.49 -7.05 -13.12
CA GLY A 135 -17.84 -6.53 -12.89
C GLY A 135 -17.91 -5.18 -12.16
N PHE A 136 -16.79 -4.54 -11.87
CA PHE A 136 -16.77 -3.19 -11.27
C PHE A 136 -17.12 -2.12 -12.32
N THR A 137 -18.00 -1.19 -11.96
CA THR A 137 -18.45 -0.12 -12.86
C THR A 137 -18.02 1.28 -12.43
N GLU A 138 -17.47 1.39 -11.22
CA GLU A 138 -16.92 2.64 -10.69
C GLU A 138 -15.43 2.45 -10.39
N ILE A 139 -14.62 3.46 -10.70
CA ILE A 139 -13.19 3.50 -10.38
C ILE A 139 -12.93 4.68 -9.47
N THR A 140 -12.24 4.45 -8.36
CA THR A 140 -11.74 5.52 -7.51
C THR A 140 -10.21 5.54 -7.53
N LEU A 141 -9.64 6.62 -8.07
CA LEU A 141 -8.20 6.84 -8.15
C LEU A 141 -7.69 7.38 -6.81
N LEU A 142 -6.68 6.72 -6.25
CA LEU A 142 -6.13 7.01 -4.93
C LEU A 142 -4.69 7.50 -5.01
N GLY A 143 -4.37 8.47 -4.18
CA GLY A 143 -3.02 8.97 -3.96
C GLY A 143 -2.95 9.83 -2.71
N GLN A 144 -1.79 10.40 -2.42
CA GLN A 144 -1.60 11.36 -1.34
C GLN A 144 -1.82 12.80 -1.79
N ASN A 145 -1.70 13.06 -3.09
CA ASN A 145 -1.99 14.32 -3.76
C ASN A 145 -2.29 14.03 -5.24
N VAL A 146 -3.47 13.46 -5.50
CA VAL A 146 -3.83 12.89 -6.81
C VAL A 146 -3.70 13.90 -7.95
N ASN A 147 -3.97 15.17 -7.69
CA ASN A 147 -3.88 16.22 -8.70
C ASN A 147 -2.44 16.50 -9.17
N SER A 148 -1.42 16.10 -8.40
CA SER A 148 -0.01 16.23 -8.81
C SER A 148 0.51 15.03 -9.60
N TYR A 149 -0.36 14.04 -9.92
CA TYR A 149 0.04 12.89 -10.71
C TYR A 149 0.80 13.32 -11.97
N ARG A 150 2.00 12.78 -12.11
CA ARG A 150 2.83 12.95 -13.29
C ARG A 150 3.66 11.69 -13.51
N HIS A 151 3.56 11.14 -14.70
CA HIS A 151 4.43 10.07 -15.16
C HIS A 151 5.02 10.48 -16.51
N GLU A 152 6.35 10.61 -16.57
CA GLU A 152 7.07 11.17 -17.74
C GLU A 152 6.50 12.55 -18.15
N LYS A 153 5.87 12.63 -19.33
CA LYS A 153 5.23 13.84 -19.88
C LYS A 153 3.73 13.86 -19.70
N GLN A 154 3.16 12.84 -19.08
CA GLN A 154 1.72 12.67 -18.89
C GLN A 154 1.31 13.17 -17.49
N GLU A 155 0.24 13.95 -17.46
CA GLU A 155 -0.30 14.54 -16.25
C GLU A 155 -1.68 13.93 -15.90
N PHE A 156 -2.25 14.32 -14.76
CA PHE A 156 -3.50 13.75 -14.23
C PHE A 156 -4.66 13.77 -15.23
N HIS A 157 -4.80 14.82 -16.04
CA HIS A 157 -5.86 14.91 -17.04
C HIS A 157 -5.72 13.88 -18.18
N HIS A 158 -4.49 13.52 -18.56
CA HIS A 158 -4.25 12.46 -19.54
C HIS A 158 -4.67 11.10 -18.96
N LEU A 159 -4.34 10.84 -17.68
CA LEU A 159 -4.78 9.62 -17.00
C LEU A 159 -6.31 9.55 -16.93
N LEU A 160 -7.00 10.64 -16.54
CA LEU A 160 -8.46 10.67 -16.48
C LEU A 160 -9.09 10.37 -17.84
N ALA A 161 -8.54 10.98 -18.90
CA ALA A 161 -9.02 10.74 -20.27
C ALA A 161 -8.84 9.26 -20.66
N SER A 162 -7.70 8.66 -20.37
CA SER A 162 -7.42 7.26 -20.69
C SER A 162 -8.35 6.30 -19.93
N VAL A 163 -8.56 6.52 -18.63
CA VAL A 163 -9.47 5.69 -17.81
C VAL A 163 -10.93 5.87 -18.27
N ALA A 164 -11.33 7.08 -18.66
CA ALA A 164 -12.69 7.35 -19.12
C ALA A 164 -13.04 6.66 -20.46
N GLN A 165 -12.05 6.26 -21.25
CA GLN A 165 -12.26 5.53 -22.51
C GLN A 165 -12.50 4.03 -22.32
N ILE A 166 -12.31 3.48 -21.11
CA ILE A 166 -12.50 2.05 -20.84
C ILE A 166 -14.00 1.73 -20.90
N PRO A 167 -14.45 0.86 -21.82
CA PRO A 167 -15.86 0.47 -21.90
C PRO A 167 -16.32 -0.19 -20.60
N GLY A 168 -17.52 0.19 -20.13
CA GLY A 168 -18.11 -0.36 -18.91
C GLY A 168 -17.91 0.51 -17.66
N ILE A 169 -17.01 1.46 -17.66
CA ILE A 169 -16.89 2.44 -16.58
C ILE A 169 -18.05 3.44 -16.65
N LYS A 170 -18.78 3.55 -15.55
CA LYS A 170 -19.90 4.49 -15.39
C LYS A 170 -19.52 5.73 -14.57
N ARG A 171 -18.51 5.59 -13.70
CA ARG A 171 -18.08 6.69 -12.82
C ARG A 171 -16.61 6.60 -12.48
N ILE A 172 -15.93 7.74 -12.55
CA ILE A 172 -14.57 7.91 -12.05
C ILE A 172 -14.60 8.89 -10.88
N ARG A 173 -13.96 8.52 -9.79
CA ARG A 173 -13.74 9.36 -8.61
C ARG A 173 -12.25 9.46 -8.32
N TYR A 174 -11.86 10.47 -7.60
CA TYR A 174 -10.51 10.57 -7.05
C TYR A 174 -10.53 11.28 -5.71
N THR A 175 -9.50 11.04 -4.90
CA THR A 175 -9.32 11.67 -3.59
C THR A 175 -8.10 12.56 -3.63
N SER A 176 -8.22 13.78 -3.13
CA SER A 176 -7.12 14.73 -3.03
C SER A 176 -7.04 15.31 -1.63
#